data_88ce49f2da823f59f5b58f5b629d731f
#
_entry.id   88ce49f2da823f59f5b58f5b629d731f
#
_cell.length_a   1.000
_cell.length_b   1.000
_cell.length_c   1.000
_cell.angle_alpha   90.00
_cell.angle_beta   90.00
_cell.angle_gamma   90.00
#
_symmetry.space_group_name_H-M   'P 1'
#
loop_
_entity.id
_entity.type
_entity.pdbx_description
1 polymer ?
#
loop_
_entity_poly.entity_id
_entity_poly.type
_entity_poly.pdbx_seq_one_letter_code
_entity_poly.pdbx_strand_id
1 'polypeptide(L)'
;MAGVEADELPAQKKSLHAAERDCEANQKRRIEFLEKIRATSPERLIYLDESGVTTQMTRLYARSRDGARIHEAAPQGHWKILTILGAISTRGMIAAMTIEEATDADIFLAYLDHCLCPELRPGDVVVMDNLSSHKVKGVREKIAVAGAELIYLPPYSPDLNPIEKAWAKLKTLLRSAKARSKEALDQAITKHLPEITPENAQAWFRLRFGTP
;
A
#
# COMPACT_ATOMS: atom_id res chain seq x y z
N MET A 1 -22.21 -26.08 -32.41
CA MET A 1 -21.35 -25.02 -31.89
C MET A 1 -19.95 -25.58 -31.83
N ALA A 2 -19.03 -25.13 -32.69
CA ALA A 2 -17.65 -25.56 -32.66
C ALA A 2 -16.98 -25.03 -31.40
N GLY A 3 -16.49 -25.93 -30.53
CA GLY A 3 -15.71 -25.54 -29.36
C GLY A 3 -14.36 -25.00 -29.86
N VAL A 4 -14.05 -23.77 -29.48
CA VAL A 4 -12.71 -23.21 -29.68
C VAL A 4 -11.75 -24.02 -28.81
N GLU A 5 -10.73 -24.62 -29.41
CA GLU A 5 -9.71 -25.37 -28.68
C GLU A 5 -8.96 -24.39 -27.75
N ALA A 6 -8.64 -24.84 -26.53
CA ALA A 6 -8.02 -23.99 -25.50
C ALA A 6 -6.67 -23.38 -25.93
N ASP A 7 -5.98 -23.99 -26.90
CA ASP A 7 -4.70 -23.53 -27.45
C ASP A 7 -4.82 -22.35 -28.44
N GLU A 8 -6.02 -21.98 -28.89
CA GLU A 8 -6.25 -20.82 -29.78
C GLU A 8 -6.43 -19.51 -29.00
N LEU A 9 -6.59 -19.56 -27.68
CA LEU A 9 -6.76 -18.37 -26.85
C LEU A 9 -5.40 -17.78 -26.45
N PRO A 10 -5.20 -16.46 -26.58
CA PRO A 10 -3.96 -15.83 -26.13
C PRO A 10 -3.78 -16.00 -24.63
N ALA A 11 -2.55 -16.31 -24.18
CA ALA A 11 -2.22 -16.43 -22.78
C ALA A 11 -2.53 -15.13 -22.01
N GLN A 12 -3.30 -15.22 -20.97
CA GLN A 12 -3.70 -14.10 -20.12
C GLN A 12 -3.03 -14.20 -18.73
N LYS A 13 -2.62 -13.05 -18.20
CA LYS A 13 -2.08 -12.98 -16.83
C LYS A 13 -3.21 -13.26 -15.83
N LYS A 14 -3.04 -14.32 -15.02
CA LYS A 14 -3.96 -14.61 -13.91
C LYS A 14 -3.76 -13.65 -12.74
N SER A 15 -4.84 -13.17 -12.15
CA SER A 15 -4.82 -12.54 -10.83
C SER A 15 -5.00 -13.63 -9.78
N LEU A 16 -4.02 -13.75 -8.89
CA LEU A 16 -4.06 -14.71 -7.80
C LEU A 16 -4.45 -13.98 -6.51
N HIS A 17 -5.28 -14.61 -5.69
CA HIS A 17 -5.62 -14.18 -4.34
C HIS A 17 -5.67 -15.40 -3.41
N ALA A 18 -5.65 -15.15 -2.10
CA ALA A 18 -5.76 -16.22 -1.11
C ALA A 18 -7.12 -16.93 -1.24
N ALA A 19 -7.13 -18.25 -1.25
CA ALA A 19 -8.36 -19.04 -1.36
C ALA A 19 -9.33 -18.77 -0.21
N GLU A 20 -8.79 -18.49 0.98
CA GLU A 20 -9.56 -18.13 2.18
C GLU A 20 -10.40 -16.87 2.01
N ARG A 21 -10.05 -15.98 1.07
CA ARG A 21 -10.85 -14.82 0.73
C ARG A 21 -12.28 -15.20 0.30
N ASP A 22 -12.41 -16.32 -0.38
CA ASP A 22 -13.67 -16.74 -1.02
C ASP A 22 -14.57 -17.55 -0.07
N CYS A 23 -14.15 -17.82 1.18
CA CYS A 23 -15.03 -18.44 2.17
C CYS A 23 -16.18 -17.49 2.55
N GLU A 24 -17.35 -18.06 2.84
CA GLU A 24 -18.60 -17.31 3.12
C GLU A 24 -18.42 -16.25 4.22
N ALA A 25 -17.73 -16.60 5.32
CA ALA A 25 -17.49 -15.69 6.43
C ALA A 25 -16.67 -14.45 6.02
N ASN A 26 -15.65 -14.62 5.17
CA ASN A 26 -14.85 -13.51 4.69
C ASN A 26 -15.57 -12.70 3.62
N GLN A 27 -16.36 -13.32 2.76
CA GLN A 27 -17.21 -12.63 1.80
C GLN A 27 -18.24 -11.72 2.52
N LYS A 28 -18.88 -12.22 3.57
CA LYS A 28 -19.80 -11.41 4.40
C LYS A 28 -19.08 -10.19 5.00
N ARG A 29 -17.92 -10.40 5.63
CA ARG A 29 -17.10 -9.28 6.19
C ARG A 29 -16.70 -8.26 5.14
N ARG A 30 -16.40 -8.70 3.91
CA ARG A 30 -16.07 -7.81 2.78
C ARG A 30 -17.25 -6.96 2.36
N ILE A 31 -18.46 -7.54 2.31
CA ILE A 31 -19.70 -6.81 2.00
C ILE A 31 -19.97 -5.76 3.08
N GLU A 32 -19.97 -6.14 4.34
CA GLU A 32 -20.19 -5.23 5.49
C GLU A 32 -19.17 -4.08 5.48
N PHE A 33 -17.89 -4.37 5.21
CA PHE A 33 -16.85 -3.35 5.09
C PHE A 33 -17.14 -2.40 3.93
N LEU A 34 -17.48 -2.91 2.74
CA LEU A 34 -17.76 -2.08 1.57
C LEU A 34 -18.97 -1.18 1.77
N GLU A 35 -20.03 -1.67 2.44
CA GLU A 35 -21.20 -0.86 2.80
C GLU A 35 -20.80 0.31 3.70
N LYS A 36 -20.00 0.04 4.74
CA LYS A 36 -19.52 1.06 5.67
C LYS A 36 -18.64 2.10 4.96
N ILE A 37 -17.70 1.66 4.12
CA ILE A 37 -16.81 2.57 3.39
C ILE A 37 -17.58 3.42 2.37
N ARG A 38 -18.57 2.85 1.67
CA ARG A 38 -19.44 3.60 0.74
C ARG A 38 -20.31 4.66 1.41
N ALA A 39 -20.67 4.44 2.66
CA ALA A 39 -21.40 5.43 3.46
C ALA A 39 -20.52 6.56 3.99
N THR A 40 -19.18 6.43 3.86
CA THR A 40 -18.19 7.41 4.31
C THR A 40 -17.73 8.27 3.14
N SER A 41 -17.68 9.58 3.31
CA SER A 41 -17.12 10.48 2.29
C SER A 41 -15.66 10.14 2.00
N PRO A 42 -15.24 10.01 0.72
CA PRO A 42 -13.87 9.66 0.35
C PRO A 42 -12.80 10.59 0.95
N GLU A 43 -13.11 11.85 1.17
CA GLU A 43 -12.20 12.85 1.77
C GLU A 43 -11.90 12.57 3.25
N ARG A 44 -12.74 11.74 3.91
CA ARG A 44 -12.58 11.32 5.31
C ARG A 44 -11.83 10.00 5.45
N LEU A 45 -11.63 9.27 4.35
CA LEU A 45 -10.97 7.98 4.38
C LEU A 45 -9.44 8.15 4.37
N ILE A 46 -8.78 7.49 5.30
CA ILE A 46 -7.32 7.44 5.41
C ILE A 46 -6.92 5.97 5.49
N TYR A 47 -6.11 5.53 4.53
CA TYR A 47 -5.60 4.15 4.49
C TYR A 47 -4.15 4.12 4.94
N LEU A 48 -3.87 3.30 5.94
CA LEU A 48 -2.55 3.09 6.51
C LEU A 48 -2.07 1.67 6.22
N ASP A 49 -0.78 1.53 5.88
CA ASP A 49 -0.16 0.25 5.57
C ASP A 49 1.37 0.32 5.68
N GLU A 50 2.01 -0.84 5.62
CA GLU A 50 3.46 -1.00 5.62
C GLU A 50 3.98 -1.49 4.27
N SER A 51 5.19 -1.07 3.92
CA SER A 51 5.82 -1.57 2.70
C SER A 51 7.33 -1.71 2.84
N GLY A 52 7.83 -2.92 2.68
CA GLY A 52 9.27 -3.18 2.60
C GLY A 52 9.86 -2.77 1.25
N VAL A 53 11.03 -2.12 1.29
CA VAL A 53 11.85 -1.76 0.14
C VAL A 53 13.31 -2.15 0.38
N THR A 54 14.08 -2.39 -0.67
CA THR A 54 15.43 -2.93 -0.53
C THR A 54 16.46 -2.21 -1.40
N THR A 55 17.73 -2.25 -0.98
CA THR A 55 18.84 -1.73 -1.79
C THR A 55 19.15 -2.54 -3.05
N GLN A 56 18.48 -3.69 -3.23
CA GLN A 56 18.59 -4.53 -4.42
C GLN A 56 17.68 -4.06 -5.57
N MET A 57 16.72 -3.17 -5.28
CA MET A 57 15.71 -2.76 -6.26
C MET A 57 16.34 -2.28 -7.57
N THR A 58 15.88 -2.86 -8.68
CA THR A 58 16.31 -2.58 -10.05
C THR A 58 15.13 -2.77 -11.00
N ARG A 59 15.09 -2.04 -12.11
CA ARG A 59 14.08 -2.24 -13.15
C ARG A 59 14.20 -3.64 -13.73
N LEU A 60 13.09 -4.37 -13.82
CA LEU A 60 13.06 -5.71 -14.39
C LEU A 60 12.96 -5.72 -15.92
N TYR A 61 12.60 -4.57 -16.50
CA TYR A 61 12.40 -4.41 -17.95
C TYR A 61 13.14 -3.18 -18.44
N ALA A 62 13.72 -3.30 -19.62
CA ALA A 62 14.31 -2.20 -20.37
C ALA A 62 13.89 -2.33 -21.85
N ARG A 63 14.11 -1.29 -22.65
CA ARG A 63 13.80 -1.28 -24.08
C ARG A 63 15.09 -1.33 -24.89
N SER A 64 15.11 -2.21 -25.91
CA SER A 64 16.18 -2.30 -26.91
C SER A 64 15.59 -2.00 -28.29
N ARG A 65 16.39 -1.38 -29.18
CA ARG A 65 15.94 -1.08 -30.56
C ARG A 65 15.71 -2.33 -31.38
N ASP A 66 16.55 -3.34 -31.21
CA ASP A 66 16.59 -4.55 -32.04
C ASP A 66 16.03 -5.78 -31.32
N GLY A 67 15.30 -5.61 -30.23
CA GLY A 67 14.80 -6.72 -29.41
C GLY A 67 15.93 -7.48 -28.67
N ALA A 68 17.16 -6.98 -28.71
CA ALA A 68 18.29 -7.61 -28.04
C ALA A 68 18.12 -7.62 -26.52
N ARG A 69 18.57 -8.71 -25.89
CA ARG A 69 18.53 -8.85 -24.44
C ARG A 69 19.46 -7.83 -23.77
N ILE A 70 18.93 -7.07 -22.82
CA ILE A 70 19.70 -6.11 -22.04
C ILE A 70 20.22 -6.81 -20.78
N HIS A 71 21.52 -6.65 -20.53
CA HIS A 71 22.20 -7.15 -19.33
C HIS A 71 22.49 -5.98 -18.40
N GLU A 72 22.14 -6.12 -17.15
CA GLU A 72 22.41 -5.12 -16.11
C GLU A 72 22.86 -5.85 -14.82
N ALA A 73 23.90 -5.32 -14.18
CA ALA A 73 24.37 -5.81 -12.89
C ALA A 73 23.47 -5.29 -11.74
N ALA A 74 23.04 -6.19 -10.89
CA ALA A 74 22.33 -5.89 -9.65
C ALA A 74 23.00 -6.62 -8.48
N PRO A 75 23.00 -6.04 -7.25
CA PRO A 75 23.53 -6.74 -6.08
C PRO A 75 22.84 -8.09 -5.87
N GLN A 76 23.62 -9.15 -5.68
CA GLN A 76 23.14 -10.51 -5.42
C GLN A 76 23.46 -10.99 -4.00
N GLY A 77 24.13 -10.20 -3.20
CA GLY A 77 24.54 -10.54 -1.84
C GLY A 77 23.58 -10.04 -0.76
N HIS A 78 24.15 -9.55 0.33
CA HIS A 78 23.38 -8.99 1.45
C HIS A 78 22.79 -7.62 1.11
N TRP A 79 21.50 -7.56 0.85
CA TRP A 79 20.77 -6.29 0.70
C TRP A 79 20.24 -5.80 2.05
N LYS A 80 20.08 -4.51 2.16
CA LYS A 80 19.44 -3.88 3.30
C LYS A 80 17.96 -3.66 3.01
N ILE A 81 17.14 -3.78 4.03
CA ILE A 81 15.69 -3.57 3.97
C ILE A 81 15.38 -2.31 4.77
N LEU A 82 14.54 -1.44 4.24
CA LEU A 82 13.83 -0.41 4.97
C LEU A 82 12.34 -0.71 4.91
N THR A 83 11.65 -0.54 6.03
CA THR A 83 10.19 -0.58 6.09
C THR A 83 9.66 0.85 6.06
N ILE A 84 8.66 1.10 5.26
CA ILE A 84 7.95 2.37 5.18
C ILE A 84 6.57 2.17 5.81
N LEU A 85 6.29 2.87 6.89
CA LEU A 85 4.94 3.08 7.40
C LEU A 85 4.36 4.28 6.67
N GLY A 86 3.15 4.18 6.13
CA GLY A 86 2.57 5.29 5.40
C GLY A 86 1.05 5.34 5.47
N ALA A 87 0.51 6.54 5.36
CA ALA A 87 -0.91 6.79 5.28
C ALA A 87 -1.27 7.66 4.08
N ILE A 88 -2.28 7.21 3.32
CA ILE A 88 -2.79 7.92 2.13
C ILE A 88 -4.24 8.36 2.35
N SER A 89 -4.55 9.55 1.88
CA SER A 89 -5.91 10.06 1.74
C SER A 89 -6.13 10.58 0.31
N THR A 90 -7.29 11.14 0.00
CA THR A 90 -7.52 11.86 -1.27
C THR A 90 -6.60 13.06 -1.46
N ARG A 91 -5.89 13.50 -0.41
CA ARG A 91 -4.86 14.57 -0.44
C ARG A 91 -3.47 14.07 -0.87
N GLY A 92 -3.29 12.77 -1.13
CA GLY A 92 -2.01 12.12 -1.41
C GLY A 92 -1.45 11.40 -0.17
N MET A 93 -0.14 11.21 -0.12
CA MET A 93 0.55 10.68 1.06
C MET A 93 0.56 11.75 2.15
N ILE A 94 -0.09 11.47 3.29
CA ILE A 94 -0.25 12.45 4.37
C ILE A 94 0.69 12.23 5.55
N ALA A 95 1.14 11.00 5.74
CA ALA A 95 2.11 10.65 6.77
C ALA A 95 2.99 9.52 6.28
N ALA A 96 4.30 9.61 6.52
CA ALA A 96 5.23 8.52 6.22
C ALA A 96 6.42 8.54 7.20
N MET A 97 6.89 7.35 7.54
CA MET A 97 8.09 7.13 8.34
C MET A 97 8.85 5.93 7.80
N THR A 98 10.17 6.02 7.72
CA THR A 98 11.05 4.90 7.37
C THR A 98 11.71 4.34 8.63
N ILE A 99 11.81 3.01 8.70
CA ILE A 99 12.46 2.29 9.78
C ILE A 99 13.37 1.19 9.20
N GLU A 100 14.46 0.90 9.92
CA GLU A 100 15.44 -0.10 9.47
C GLU A 100 15.04 -1.54 9.78
N GLU A 101 14.09 -1.74 10.67
CA GLU A 101 13.66 -3.04 11.18
C GLU A 101 12.20 -3.32 10.85
N ALA A 102 11.73 -4.48 11.28
CA ALA A 102 10.30 -4.76 11.25
C ALA A 102 9.55 -3.87 12.26
N THR A 103 8.34 -3.47 11.91
CA THR A 103 7.49 -2.68 12.80
C THR A 103 7.08 -3.51 14.01
N ASP A 104 7.47 -3.07 15.18
CA ASP A 104 6.93 -3.53 16.45
C ASP A 104 5.83 -2.59 16.98
N ALA A 105 5.27 -2.93 18.14
CA ALA A 105 4.20 -2.17 18.76
C ALA A 105 4.63 -0.74 19.13
N ASP A 106 5.83 -0.57 19.65
CA ASP A 106 6.33 0.73 20.15
C ASP A 106 6.63 1.66 18.99
N ILE A 107 7.25 1.14 17.94
CA ILE A 107 7.50 1.86 16.67
C ILE A 107 6.17 2.29 16.04
N PHE A 108 5.17 1.39 16.01
CA PHE A 108 3.87 1.71 15.48
C PHE A 108 3.14 2.80 16.27
N LEU A 109 3.18 2.74 17.60
CA LEU A 109 2.62 3.78 18.47
C LEU A 109 3.34 5.12 18.29
N ALA A 110 4.67 5.12 18.15
CA ALA A 110 5.45 6.32 17.85
C ALA A 110 5.07 6.93 16.49
N TYR A 111 4.88 6.09 15.46
CA TYR A 111 4.39 6.56 14.16
C TYR A 111 3.00 7.22 14.28
N LEU A 112 2.08 6.62 15.04
CA LEU A 112 0.77 7.23 15.27
C LEU A 112 0.91 8.59 15.93
N ASP A 113 1.72 8.71 16.99
CA ASP A 113 1.87 9.95 17.77
C ASP A 113 2.53 11.08 16.96
N HIS A 114 3.59 10.77 16.24
CA HIS A 114 4.45 11.77 15.61
C HIS A 114 4.14 12.04 14.15
N CYS A 115 3.53 11.08 13.44
CA CYS A 115 3.31 11.20 12.02
C CYS A 115 1.83 11.22 11.62
N LEU A 116 1.02 10.28 12.10
CA LEU A 116 -0.34 10.14 11.62
C LEU A 116 -1.33 11.02 12.39
N CYS A 117 -1.39 10.94 13.72
CA CYS A 117 -2.40 11.66 14.51
C CYS A 117 -2.38 13.18 14.32
N PRO A 118 -1.22 13.85 14.12
CA PRO A 118 -1.20 15.27 13.80
C PRO A 118 -1.87 15.65 12.47
N GLU A 119 -1.99 14.72 11.54
CA GLU A 119 -2.61 14.91 10.21
C GLU A 119 -4.11 14.58 10.18
N LEU A 120 -4.62 13.92 11.24
CA LEU A 120 -6.02 13.55 11.37
C LEU A 120 -6.90 14.75 11.66
N ARG A 121 -8.13 14.69 11.16
CA ARG A 121 -9.18 15.68 11.39
C ARG A 121 -10.37 15.01 12.08
N PRO A 122 -11.10 15.71 12.94
CA PRO A 122 -12.31 15.16 13.52
C PRO A 122 -13.29 14.64 12.45
N GLY A 123 -13.72 13.39 12.62
CA GLY A 123 -14.57 12.66 11.70
C GLY A 123 -13.84 11.93 10.58
N ASP A 124 -12.50 11.89 10.57
CA ASP A 124 -11.74 11.02 9.69
C ASP A 124 -11.92 9.54 10.08
N VAL A 125 -11.76 8.66 9.10
CA VAL A 125 -11.86 7.20 9.27
C VAL A 125 -10.55 6.58 8.82
N VAL A 126 -9.78 6.09 9.79
CA VAL A 126 -8.52 5.39 9.55
C VAL A 126 -8.80 3.92 9.27
N VAL A 127 -8.34 3.45 8.13
CA VAL A 127 -8.46 2.05 7.70
C VAL A 127 -7.07 1.43 7.66
N MET A 128 -6.88 0.32 8.35
CA MET A 128 -5.62 -0.44 8.36
C MET A 128 -5.89 -1.94 8.33
N ASP A 129 -4.87 -2.73 8.08
CA ASP A 129 -4.98 -4.17 8.11
C ASP A 129 -5.13 -4.73 9.54
N ASN A 130 -5.26 -6.03 9.63
CA ASN A 130 -5.54 -6.76 10.85
C ASN A 130 -4.28 -7.33 11.53
N LEU A 131 -3.07 -6.79 11.28
CA LEU A 131 -1.84 -7.27 11.91
C LEU A 131 -1.90 -7.13 13.44
N SER A 132 -1.17 -7.99 14.15
CA SER A 132 -1.13 -7.99 15.61
C SER A 132 -0.55 -6.70 16.17
N SER A 133 0.47 -6.13 15.53
CA SER A 133 1.05 -4.81 15.86
C SER A 133 0.04 -3.67 15.79
N HIS A 134 -0.97 -3.76 14.92
CA HIS A 134 -2.02 -2.76 14.76
C HIS A 134 -3.17 -2.89 15.78
N LYS A 135 -3.18 -3.96 16.56
CA LYS A 135 -4.22 -4.22 17.58
C LYS A 135 -3.74 -4.05 19.01
N VAL A 136 -2.54 -3.57 19.19
CA VAL A 136 -2.03 -3.34 20.54
C VAL A 136 -2.82 -2.26 21.25
N LYS A 137 -2.82 -2.36 22.60
CA LYS A 137 -3.46 -1.34 23.43
C LYS A 137 -2.87 0.04 23.15
N GLY A 138 -3.71 1.03 23.01
CA GLY A 138 -3.31 2.42 22.70
C GLY A 138 -3.56 2.84 21.26
N VAL A 139 -3.56 1.93 20.27
CA VAL A 139 -3.78 2.30 18.87
C VAL A 139 -5.16 2.95 18.66
N ARG A 140 -6.21 2.27 19.12
CA ARG A 140 -7.58 2.77 19.00
C ARG A 140 -7.80 4.05 19.80
N GLU A 141 -7.26 4.10 20.99
CA GLU A 141 -7.35 5.26 21.89
C GLU A 141 -6.68 6.51 21.27
N LYS A 142 -5.48 6.36 20.70
CA LYS A 142 -4.77 7.48 20.05
C LYS A 142 -5.55 8.05 18.86
N ILE A 143 -6.07 7.17 18.00
CA ILE A 143 -6.88 7.57 16.84
C ILE A 143 -8.18 8.24 17.32
N ALA A 144 -8.83 7.71 18.36
CA ALA A 144 -10.06 8.30 18.93
C ALA A 144 -9.79 9.67 19.56
N VAL A 145 -8.65 9.85 20.27
CA VAL A 145 -8.26 11.15 20.85
C VAL A 145 -8.05 12.20 19.74
N ALA A 146 -7.55 11.80 18.56
CA ALA A 146 -7.47 12.67 17.38
C ALA A 146 -8.83 12.97 16.73
N GLY A 147 -9.93 12.43 17.27
CA GLY A 147 -11.28 12.62 16.76
C GLY A 147 -11.64 11.75 15.54
N ALA A 148 -10.86 10.71 15.26
CA ALA A 148 -11.05 9.81 14.13
C ALA A 148 -11.58 8.43 14.58
N GLU A 149 -12.20 7.71 13.63
CA GLU A 149 -12.64 6.33 13.82
C GLU A 149 -11.61 5.36 13.23
N LEU A 150 -11.44 4.19 13.88
CA LEU A 150 -10.60 3.10 13.36
C LEU A 150 -11.47 1.96 12.84
N ILE A 151 -11.21 1.56 11.58
CA ILE A 151 -11.79 0.39 10.93
C ILE A 151 -10.67 -0.53 10.47
N TYR A 152 -10.84 -1.84 10.65
CA TYR A 152 -9.92 -2.84 10.11
C TYR A 152 -10.40 -3.38 8.76
N LEU A 153 -9.45 -3.58 7.84
CA LEU A 153 -9.70 -4.30 6.59
C LEU A 153 -10.18 -5.73 6.86
N PRO A 154 -11.08 -6.26 6.05
CA PRO A 154 -11.41 -7.67 6.11
C PRO A 154 -10.16 -8.53 5.83
N PRO A 155 -10.08 -9.74 6.41
CA PRO A 155 -8.97 -10.64 6.12
C PRO A 155 -8.81 -10.91 4.61
N TYR A 156 -7.58 -11.10 4.17
CA TYR A 156 -7.24 -11.41 2.78
C TYR A 156 -7.78 -10.42 1.74
N SER A 157 -7.80 -9.13 2.07
CA SER A 157 -8.42 -8.08 1.25
C SER A 157 -7.49 -6.92 0.86
N PRO A 158 -6.25 -7.16 0.39
CA PRO A 158 -5.35 -6.10 -0.06
C PRO A 158 -5.93 -5.35 -1.29
N ASP A 159 -6.81 -6.03 -2.03
CA ASP A 159 -7.55 -5.43 -3.14
C ASP A 159 -8.50 -4.31 -2.71
N LEU A 160 -8.88 -4.22 -1.45
CA LEU A 160 -9.69 -3.12 -0.88
C LEU A 160 -8.83 -1.99 -0.31
N ASN A 161 -7.50 -2.10 -0.38
CA ASN A 161 -6.57 -1.10 0.14
C ASN A 161 -5.97 -0.24 -1.01
N PRO A 162 -6.39 1.03 -1.20
CA PRO A 162 -5.89 1.88 -2.27
C PRO A 162 -4.40 2.24 -2.11
N ILE A 163 -3.83 2.20 -0.90
CA ILE A 163 -2.41 2.50 -0.65
C ILE A 163 -1.47 1.52 -1.37
N GLU A 164 -1.93 0.31 -1.70
CA GLU A 164 -1.18 -0.65 -2.51
C GLU A 164 -0.79 -0.09 -3.89
N LYS A 165 -1.60 0.81 -4.45
CA LYS A 165 -1.28 1.53 -5.68
C LYS A 165 -0.20 2.58 -5.47
N ALA A 166 -0.20 3.24 -4.31
CA ALA A 166 0.86 4.16 -3.92
C ALA A 166 2.20 3.42 -3.77
N TRP A 167 2.19 2.27 -3.09
CA TRP A 167 3.37 1.41 -2.97
C TRP A 167 3.88 0.91 -4.32
N ALA A 168 3.00 0.50 -5.22
CA ALA A 168 3.38 0.07 -6.57
C ALA A 168 4.06 1.21 -7.35
N LYS A 169 3.54 2.44 -7.28
CA LYS A 169 4.14 3.62 -7.90
C LYS A 169 5.50 3.94 -7.26
N LEU A 170 5.55 4.05 -5.94
CA LEU A 170 6.80 4.35 -5.21
C LEU A 170 7.88 3.30 -5.53
N LYS A 171 7.57 2.01 -5.43
CA LYS A 171 8.51 0.94 -5.76
C LYS A 171 9.01 1.01 -7.21
N THR A 172 8.20 1.48 -8.14
CA THR A 172 8.63 1.70 -9.54
C THR A 172 9.67 2.82 -9.64
N LEU A 173 9.46 3.91 -8.91
CA LEU A 173 10.40 5.04 -8.84
C LEU A 173 11.71 4.63 -8.16
N LEU A 174 11.64 3.91 -7.03
CA LEU A 174 12.81 3.41 -6.32
C LEU A 174 13.63 2.42 -7.14
N ARG A 175 12.98 1.54 -7.93
CA ARG A 175 13.69 0.68 -8.90
C ARG A 175 14.47 1.48 -9.94
N SER A 176 13.96 2.65 -10.30
CA SER A 176 14.64 3.55 -11.24
C SER A 176 15.81 4.30 -10.59
N ALA A 177 15.67 4.63 -9.30
CA ALA A 177 16.72 5.32 -8.53
C ALA A 177 17.94 4.41 -8.27
N LYS A 178 17.74 3.07 -8.21
CA LYS A 178 18.82 2.09 -8.00
C LYS A 178 19.70 2.40 -6.77
N ALA A 179 19.10 2.82 -5.67
CA ALA A 179 19.79 3.13 -4.44
C ALA A 179 20.51 1.89 -3.87
N ARG A 180 21.81 1.99 -3.57
CA ARG A 180 22.66 0.86 -3.17
C ARG A 180 23.14 0.90 -1.72
N SER A 181 22.81 1.97 -0.97
CA SER A 181 22.97 2.05 0.48
C SER A 181 21.64 2.37 1.16
N LYS A 182 21.54 2.22 2.49
CA LYS A 182 20.36 2.61 3.26
C LYS A 182 20.08 4.09 3.13
N GLU A 183 21.09 4.91 3.27
CA GLU A 183 21.03 6.37 3.22
C GLU A 183 20.54 6.83 1.85
N ALA A 184 21.07 6.24 0.77
CA ALA A 184 20.64 6.54 -0.59
C ALA A 184 19.18 6.08 -0.82
N LEU A 185 18.76 4.96 -0.22
CA LEU A 185 17.40 4.46 -0.32
C LEU A 185 16.44 5.37 0.43
N ASP A 186 16.77 5.80 1.64
CA ASP A 186 15.96 6.72 2.44
C ASP A 186 15.82 8.10 1.75
N GLN A 187 16.92 8.63 1.21
CA GLN A 187 16.87 9.84 0.38
C GLN A 187 16.00 9.68 -0.87
N ALA A 188 16.08 8.52 -1.52
CA ALA A 188 15.22 8.23 -2.67
C ALA A 188 13.74 8.13 -2.27
N ILE A 189 13.42 7.54 -1.12
CA ILE A 189 12.05 7.49 -0.57
C ILE A 189 11.56 8.92 -0.34
N THR A 190 12.31 9.72 0.42
CA THR A 190 11.97 11.12 0.73
C THR A 190 11.74 11.95 -0.53
N LYS A 191 12.60 11.77 -1.55
CA LYS A 191 12.49 12.45 -2.85
C LYS A 191 11.21 12.07 -3.62
N HIS A 192 10.84 10.79 -3.60
CA HIS A 192 9.77 10.27 -4.46
C HIS A 192 8.41 10.16 -3.78
N LEU A 193 8.32 10.24 -2.44
CA LEU A 193 7.04 10.27 -1.74
C LEU A 193 6.10 11.39 -2.23
N PRO A 194 6.57 12.63 -2.46
CA PRO A 194 5.70 13.72 -2.97
C PRO A 194 5.17 13.49 -4.39
N GLU A 195 5.74 12.54 -5.14
CA GLU A 195 5.21 12.17 -6.47
C GLU A 195 3.88 11.38 -6.37
N ILE A 196 3.49 10.93 -5.17
CA ILE A 196 2.14 10.41 -4.90
C ILE A 196 1.20 11.60 -4.71
N THR A 197 0.73 12.14 -5.82
CA THR A 197 -0.05 13.38 -5.85
C THR A 197 -1.51 13.16 -5.44
N PRO A 198 -2.25 14.23 -5.08
CA PRO A 198 -3.69 14.17 -4.84
C PRO A 198 -4.48 13.57 -6.00
N GLU A 199 -4.11 13.87 -7.26
CA GLU A 199 -4.77 13.34 -8.45
C GLU A 199 -4.62 11.82 -8.54
N ASN A 200 -3.44 11.29 -8.22
CA ASN A 200 -3.20 9.86 -8.15
C ASN A 200 -4.09 9.21 -7.08
N ALA A 201 -4.06 9.76 -5.87
CA ALA A 201 -4.83 9.25 -4.75
C ALA A 201 -6.32 9.25 -5.07
N GLN A 202 -6.88 10.36 -5.54
CA GLN A 202 -8.29 10.47 -5.93
C GLN A 202 -8.68 9.44 -7.00
N ALA A 203 -7.82 9.21 -8.00
CA ALA A 203 -8.06 8.20 -9.01
C ALA A 203 -8.10 6.78 -8.40
N TRP A 204 -7.20 6.46 -7.46
CA TRP A 204 -7.16 5.15 -6.81
C TRP A 204 -8.35 4.91 -5.87
N PHE A 205 -8.80 5.94 -5.17
CA PHE A 205 -9.99 5.87 -4.32
C PHE A 205 -11.25 5.67 -5.17
N ARG A 206 -11.41 6.39 -6.30
CA ARG A 206 -12.53 6.19 -7.24
C ARG A 206 -12.57 4.78 -7.83
N LEU A 207 -11.44 4.24 -8.27
CA LEU A 207 -11.37 2.88 -8.82
C LEU A 207 -11.79 1.79 -7.83
N ARG A 208 -11.66 2.04 -6.52
CA ARG A 208 -11.99 1.07 -5.47
C ARG A 208 -13.42 1.15 -4.98
N PHE A 209 -13.96 2.35 -4.88
CA PHE A 209 -15.23 2.56 -4.18
C PHE A 209 -16.37 3.05 -5.09
N GLY A 210 -16.07 3.29 -6.39
CA GLY A 210 -17.08 3.61 -7.41
C GLY A 210 -17.99 4.76 -6.96
N THR A 211 -17.54 5.98 -7.08
CA THR A 211 -18.49 7.09 -7.17
C THR A 211 -19.00 7.16 -8.61
N PRO A 212 -20.31 7.33 -8.83
CA PRO A 212 -20.90 7.51 -10.14
C PRO A 212 -20.29 8.67 -10.90
#